data_16a6133a44c9d4705f5c5bebf3d6c880
#
_entry.id   16a6133a44c9d4705f5c5bebf3d6c880
#
_cell.length_a   1.000
_cell.length_b   1.000
_cell.length_c   1.000
_cell.angle_alpha   90.00
_cell.angle_beta   90.00
_cell.angle_gamma   90.00
#
_symmetry.space_group_name_H-M   'P 1'
#
loop_
_entity.id
_entity.type
_entity.pdbx_description
1 polymer ?
#
loop_
_entity_poly.entity_id
_entity_poly.type
_entity_poly.pdbx_seq_one_letter_code
_entity_poly.pdbx_strand_id
1 'polypeptide(L)' 'MLGSGSAGAVVASRLSENSDFQVLLLEAGGDETGITVTPGFYRKFVRMDQDWNYATESSSKFCLASRKVNEI' A
#
# COMPACT_ATOMS: atom_id res chain seq x y z
N MET A 1 0.86 5.37 15.05
CA MET A 1 0.98 4.38 13.95
C MET A 1 0.92 5.11 12.62
N LEU A 2 1.81 4.83 11.71
CA LEU A 2 1.81 5.40 10.36
C LEU A 2 1.50 4.31 9.35
N GLY A 3 0.50 4.56 8.50
CA GLY A 3 0.03 3.67 7.43
C GLY A 3 -1.02 2.65 7.90
N SER A 4 -2.12 2.60 7.18
CA SER A 4 -3.24 1.67 7.41
C SER A 4 -3.25 0.48 6.44
N GLY A 5 -2.11 0.15 5.87
CA GLY A 5 -1.98 -1.06 5.05
C GLY A 5 -2.25 -2.34 5.85
N SER A 6 -2.07 -3.50 5.22
CA SER A 6 -2.41 -4.81 5.82
C SER A 6 -1.84 -5.01 7.23
N ALA A 7 -0.57 -4.67 7.45
CA ALA A 7 0.06 -4.82 8.75
C ALA A 7 -0.38 -3.72 9.74
N GLY A 8 -0.40 -2.46 9.29
CA GLY A 8 -0.76 -1.32 10.13
C GLY A 8 -2.18 -1.40 10.68
N ALA A 9 -3.13 -1.79 9.85
CA ALA A 9 -4.52 -1.98 10.26
C ALA A 9 -4.65 -3.06 11.35
N VAL A 10 -3.97 -4.20 11.18
CA VAL A 10 -3.98 -5.28 12.18
C VAL A 10 -3.37 -4.83 13.50
N VAL A 11 -2.20 -4.19 13.46
CA VAL A 11 -1.52 -3.74 14.67
C VAL A 11 -2.35 -2.68 15.40
N ALA A 12 -2.91 -1.70 14.68
CA ALA A 12 -3.76 -0.67 15.27
C ALA A 12 -5.01 -1.29 15.93
N SER A 13 -5.67 -2.23 15.24
CA SER A 13 -6.83 -2.94 15.77
C SER A 13 -6.49 -3.69 17.05
N ARG A 14 -5.42 -4.47 17.04
CA ARG A 14 -5.01 -5.28 18.20
C ARG A 14 -4.59 -4.43 19.40
N LEU A 15 -3.87 -3.35 19.17
CA LEU A 15 -3.49 -2.45 20.26
C LEU A 15 -4.70 -1.73 20.88
N SER A 16 -5.71 -1.38 20.08
CA SER A 16 -6.92 -0.72 20.57
C SER A 16 -7.87 -1.63 21.35
N GLU A 17 -7.67 -2.94 21.31
CA GLU A 17 -8.39 -3.88 22.20
C GLU A 17 -8.02 -3.67 23.69
N ASN A 18 -6.83 -3.14 23.96
CA ASN A 18 -6.42 -2.81 25.33
C ASN A 18 -6.88 -1.39 25.67
N SER A 19 -7.76 -1.27 26.67
CA SER A 19 -8.32 0.01 27.13
C SER A 19 -7.29 1.01 27.69
N ASP A 20 -6.08 0.51 28.03
CA ASP A 20 -5.01 1.37 28.55
C ASP A 20 -4.30 2.15 27.42
N PHE A 21 -4.53 1.78 26.18
CA PHE A 21 -3.90 2.42 25.01
C PHE A 21 -4.90 3.28 24.22
N GLN A 22 -4.44 4.46 23.87
CA GLN A 22 -5.08 5.27 22.84
C GLN A 22 -4.26 5.18 21.56
N VAL A 23 -4.87 4.65 20.48
CA VAL A 23 -4.17 4.40 19.22
C VAL A 23 -4.58 5.43 18.18
N LEU A 24 -3.63 6.25 17.73
CA LEU A 24 -3.78 7.11 16.57
C LEU A 24 -3.19 6.44 15.34
N LEU A 25 -4.02 6.21 14.33
CA LEU A 25 -3.63 5.71 13.03
C LEU A 25 -3.66 6.83 12.00
N LEU A 26 -2.53 7.15 11.40
CA LEU A 26 -2.39 8.16 10.36
C LEU A 26 -2.20 7.45 9.01
N GLU A 27 -3.02 7.81 8.05
CA GLU A 27 -2.96 7.28 6.68
C GLU A 27 -2.83 8.44 5.69
N ALA A 28 -1.96 8.30 4.70
CA ALA A 28 -1.76 9.30 3.66
C ALA A 28 -2.67 9.08 2.43
N GLY A 29 -3.09 7.84 2.20
CA GLY A 29 -4.04 7.51 1.15
C GLY A 29 -5.46 7.95 1.48
N GLY A 30 -6.25 8.22 0.45
CA GLY A 30 -7.69 8.47 0.60
C GLY A 30 -8.50 7.18 0.72
N ASP A 31 -9.79 7.33 0.87
CA ASP A 31 -10.72 6.20 0.92
C ASP A 31 -10.74 5.43 -0.40
N GLU A 32 -10.97 4.13 -0.31
CA GLU A 32 -11.14 3.28 -1.48
C GLU A 32 -12.38 3.66 -2.29
N THR A 33 -12.28 3.58 -3.59
CA THR A 33 -13.42 3.78 -4.49
C THR A 33 -14.07 2.44 -4.81
N GLY A 34 -15.35 2.43 -5.20
CA GLY A 34 -16.07 1.20 -5.55
C GLY A 34 -15.39 0.35 -6.64
N ILE A 35 -14.52 0.97 -7.46
CA ILE A 35 -13.78 0.25 -8.50
C ILE A 35 -12.51 -0.38 -7.93
N THR A 36 -11.86 0.25 -6.96
CA THR A 36 -10.60 -0.26 -6.37
C THR A 36 -10.81 -1.53 -5.55
N VAL A 37 -12.01 -1.75 -5.02
CA VAL A 37 -12.35 -2.99 -4.29
C VAL A 37 -12.50 -4.22 -5.19
N THR A 38 -12.48 -4.05 -6.52
CA THR A 38 -12.62 -5.17 -7.45
C THR A 38 -11.24 -5.67 -7.90
N PRO A 39 -10.80 -6.87 -7.46
CA PRO A 39 -9.44 -7.35 -7.69
C PRO A 39 -9.01 -7.38 -9.15
N GLY A 40 -9.93 -7.65 -10.08
CA GLY A 40 -9.63 -7.72 -11.51
C GLY A 40 -9.21 -6.39 -12.14
N PHE A 41 -9.47 -5.27 -11.48
CA PHE A 41 -9.17 -3.93 -12.03
C PHE A 41 -7.86 -3.33 -11.53
N TYR A 42 -7.12 -4.00 -10.63
CA TYR A 42 -5.91 -3.43 -10.03
C TYR A 42 -4.91 -2.87 -11.06
N ARG A 43 -4.76 -3.52 -12.22
CA ARG A 43 -3.84 -3.07 -13.27
C ARG A 43 -4.20 -1.71 -13.89
N LYS A 44 -5.45 -1.29 -13.78
CA LYS A 44 -5.90 0.01 -14.30
C LYS A 44 -5.46 1.18 -13.42
N PHE A 45 -5.12 0.90 -12.16
CA PHE A 45 -4.73 1.92 -11.19
C PHE A 45 -3.23 2.14 -11.12
N VAL A 46 -2.45 1.27 -11.76
CA VAL A 46 -1.01 1.45 -11.88
C VAL A 46 -0.75 2.76 -12.65
N ARG A 47 0.04 3.64 -12.05
CA ARG A 47 0.35 4.99 -12.54
C ARG A 47 -0.82 5.99 -12.55
N MET A 48 -1.88 5.72 -11.81
CA MET A 48 -2.94 6.68 -11.54
C MET A 48 -2.73 7.40 -10.19
N ASP A 49 -3.64 8.28 -9.84
CA ASP A 49 -3.57 9.10 -8.62
C ASP A 49 -3.49 8.28 -7.31
N GLN A 50 -3.96 7.02 -7.33
CA GLN A 50 -3.87 6.11 -6.19
C GLN A 50 -2.53 5.37 -6.11
N ASP A 51 -1.68 5.50 -7.11
CA ASP A 51 -0.38 4.83 -7.17
C ASP A 51 0.75 5.80 -6.83
N TRP A 52 1.58 5.45 -5.87
CA TRP A 52 2.75 6.25 -5.50
C TRP A 52 3.83 6.32 -6.58
N ASN A 53 3.72 5.49 -7.62
CA ASN A 53 4.65 5.44 -8.75
C ASN A 53 6.12 5.27 -8.34
N TYR A 54 6.36 4.54 -7.27
CA TYR A 54 7.72 4.29 -6.83
C TYR A 54 8.47 3.42 -7.85
N ALA A 55 9.70 3.79 -8.11
CA ALA A 55 10.59 3.05 -8.98
C ALA A 55 11.81 2.54 -8.19
N THR A 56 12.23 1.31 -8.45
CA THR A 56 13.45 0.77 -7.86
C THR A 56 14.68 1.16 -8.67
N GLU A 57 15.85 1.09 -8.06
CA GLU A 57 17.10 1.19 -8.81
C GLU A 57 17.28 -0.04 -9.71
N SER A 58 17.83 0.19 -10.89
CA SER A 58 18.12 -0.90 -11.83
C SER A 58 19.13 -1.88 -11.24
N SER A 59 18.86 -3.18 -11.37
CA SER A 59 19.76 -4.23 -10.94
C SER A 59 19.90 -5.33 -11.98
N SER A 60 21.11 -5.84 -12.14
CA SER A 60 21.38 -7.03 -12.94
C SER A 60 21.15 -8.34 -12.19
N LYS A 61 20.78 -8.28 -10.91
CA LYS A 61 20.67 -9.44 -10.04
C LYS A 61 19.24 -9.92 -9.80
N PHE A 62 18.24 -9.07 -10.04
CA PHE A 62 16.84 -9.39 -9.81
C PHE A 62 15.94 -8.71 -10.85
N CYS A 63 14.70 -9.18 -10.95
CA CYS A 63 13.68 -8.64 -11.86
C CYS A 63 14.09 -8.59 -13.33
N LEU A 64 14.87 -9.57 -13.81
CA LEU A 64 15.43 -9.57 -15.16
C LEU A 64 14.38 -9.71 -16.28
N ALA A 65 13.18 -10.17 -15.93
CA ALA A 65 12.06 -10.27 -16.87
C ALA A 65 11.36 -8.93 -17.13
N SER A 66 11.62 -7.93 -16.29
CA SER A 66 11.02 -6.61 -16.43
C SER A 66 11.87 -5.74 -17.32
N ARG A 67 11.27 -5.20 -18.37
CA ARG A 67 11.97 -4.26 -19.27
C ARG A 67 12.16 -2.92 -18.57
N LYS A 68 13.40 -2.54 -18.29
CA LYS A 68 13.74 -1.33 -17.53
C LYS A 68 12.86 -1.24 -16.27
N VAL A 69 13.11 -2.22 -15.41
CA VAL A 69 12.50 -2.28 -14.22
C VAL A 69 12.39 -1.17 -13.44
N ASN A 70 11.30 -0.96 -12.89
CA ASN A 70 11.48 -0.38 -11.58
C ASN A 70 10.12 0.01 -11.04
N GLU A 71 9.18 -0.86 -11.27
CA GLU A 71 7.85 -0.70 -10.70
C GLU A 71 7.69 -1.79 -9.65
N ILE A 72 7.50 -1.35 -8.43
CA ILE A 72 7.07 -2.21 -7.33
C ILE A 72 5.54 -2.24 -7.35
#